data_01466f3e0fb567e0090b07fa6d927065
#
_entry.id   01466f3e0fb567e0090b07fa6d927065
#
_cell.length_a   1.000
_cell.length_b   1.000
_cell.length_c   1.000
_cell.angle_alpha   90.00
_cell.angle_beta   90.00
_cell.angle_gamma   90.00
#
_symmetry.space_group_name_H-M   'P 1'
#
loop_
_entity.id
_entity.type
_entity.pdbx_description
1 polymer ?
#
loop_
_entity_poly.entity_id
_entity_poly.type
_entity_poly.pdbx_seq_one_letter_code
_entity_poly.pdbx_strand_id
1 'polypeptide(L)'
;MKITSSYGVELRKQNIPIRQTLDVYRSAVSYLVEIYAQVWEELEGILEAKKRFNEAEHLIHTTKKNQARFDFDIRFQKMPSYLRRAAIQHALGSVSSYKTRLGLWEKTGQRESKPKLVYENHAMRVFYRDVMYREDKEGKDAAYLKLYDGH
;
A
#
# COMPACT_ATOMS: atom_id res chain seq x y z
N MET A 1 -5.46 3.11 -29.09
CA MET A 1 -5.76 3.86 -27.84
C MET A 1 -6.24 2.86 -26.79
N LYS A 2 -5.68 2.87 -25.59
CA LYS A 2 -6.11 1.97 -24.51
C LYS A 2 -7.08 2.75 -23.62
N ILE A 3 -8.34 2.32 -23.58
CA ILE A 3 -9.38 2.92 -22.75
C ILE A 3 -9.46 2.11 -21.45
N THR A 4 -9.40 2.78 -20.31
CA THR A 4 -9.63 2.17 -18.99
C THR A 4 -10.95 2.69 -18.45
N SER A 5 -11.86 1.78 -18.12
CA SER A 5 -13.10 2.09 -17.40
C SER A 5 -13.08 1.50 -16.00
N SER A 6 -13.73 2.18 -15.07
CA SER A 6 -13.91 1.71 -13.69
C SER A 6 -15.40 1.61 -13.37
N TYR A 7 -15.79 0.53 -12.72
CA TYR A 7 -17.16 0.32 -12.26
C TYR A 7 -17.16 -0.29 -10.85
N GLY A 8 -18.17 0.01 -10.06
CA GLY A 8 -18.37 -0.54 -8.73
C GLY A 8 -19.20 -1.83 -8.79
N VAL A 9 -18.79 -2.83 -8.03
CA VAL A 9 -19.54 -4.09 -7.86
C VAL A 9 -19.79 -4.31 -6.38
N GLU A 10 -21.03 -4.57 -6.01
CA GLU A 10 -21.40 -4.92 -4.65
C GLU A 10 -21.28 -6.43 -4.41
N LEU A 11 -20.59 -6.82 -3.34
CA LEU A 11 -20.49 -8.22 -2.93
C LEU A 11 -21.70 -8.62 -2.09
N ARG A 12 -22.60 -9.44 -2.64
CA ARG A 12 -23.87 -9.84 -1.99
C ARG A 12 -23.71 -10.85 -0.86
N LYS A 13 -22.66 -11.67 -0.87
CA LYS A 13 -22.38 -12.68 0.17
C LYS A 13 -20.92 -12.57 0.61
N GLN A 14 -20.71 -12.21 1.85
CA GLN A 14 -19.39 -12.17 2.48
C GLN A 14 -19.28 -13.32 3.48
N ASN A 15 -18.94 -14.51 3.01
CA ASN A 15 -18.73 -15.68 3.87
C ASN A 15 -17.31 -15.77 4.45
N ILE A 16 -16.48 -14.75 4.27
CA ILE A 16 -15.05 -14.83 4.50
C ILE A 16 -14.57 -13.63 5.30
N PRO A 17 -13.55 -13.76 6.16
CA PRO A 17 -13.01 -12.68 6.97
C PRO A 17 -12.20 -11.66 6.14
N ILE A 18 -12.81 -11.05 5.11
CA ILE A 18 -12.23 -9.96 4.32
C ILE A 18 -11.80 -8.82 5.25
N ARG A 19 -12.58 -8.59 6.31
CA ARG A 19 -12.29 -7.54 7.29
C ARG A 19 -10.94 -7.74 7.96
N GLN A 20 -10.60 -8.97 8.35
CA GLN A 20 -9.32 -9.28 8.99
C GLN A 20 -8.14 -8.96 8.06
N THR A 21 -8.21 -9.40 6.80
CA THR A 21 -7.19 -9.05 5.79
C THR A 21 -7.08 -7.54 5.60
N LEU A 22 -8.21 -6.83 5.56
CA LEU A 22 -8.24 -5.39 5.41
C LEU A 22 -7.61 -4.67 6.62
N ASP A 23 -7.89 -5.13 7.82
CA ASP A 23 -7.35 -4.54 9.06
C ASP A 23 -5.83 -4.75 9.13
N VAL A 24 -5.33 -5.94 8.79
CA VAL A 24 -3.89 -6.21 8.69
C VAL A 24 -3.23 -5.34 7.62
N TYR A 25 -3.86 -5.23 6.44
CA TYR A 25 -3.36 -4.37 5.37
C TYR A 25 -3.27 -2.90 5.80
N ARG A 26 -4.31 -2.37 6.45
CA ARG A 26 -4.35 -0.99 6.97
C ARG A 26 -3.27 -0.75 8.01
N SER A 27 -3.09 -1.70 8.93
CA SER A 27 -2.01 -1.64 9.93
C SER A 27 -0.64 -1.61 9.27
N ALA A 28 -0.43 -2.42 8.23
CA ALA A 28 0.81 -2.42 7.47
C ALA A 28 1.04 -1.08 6.74
N VAL A 29 0.02 -0.51 6.11
CA VAL A 29 0.12 0.81 5.45
C VAL A 29 0.44 1.89 6.48
N SER A 30 -0.25 1.91 7.63
CA SER A 30 0.00 2.89 8.70
C SER A 30 1.44 2.84 9.18
N TYR A 31 1.94 1.65 9.46
CA TYR A 31 3.33 1.44 9.88
C TYR A 31 4.34 1.90 8.81
N LEU A 32 4.09 1.58 7.54
CA LEU A 32 4.96 2.01 6.44
C LEU A 32 4.93 3.52 6.22
N VAL A 33 3.78 4.17 6.41
CA VAL A 33 3.68 5.63 6.33
C VAL A 33 4.54 6.30 7.39
N GLU A 34 4.54 5.79 8.62
CA GLU A 34 5.39 6.31 9.70
C GLU A 34 6.87 6.17 9.37
N ILE A 35 7.31 5.00 8.90
CA ILE A 35 8.69 4.74 8.49
C ILE A 35 9.11 5.67 7.34
N TYR A 36 8.34 5.66 6.26
CA TYR A 36 8.71 6.43 5.06
C TYR A 36 8.65 7.93 5.28
N ALA A 37 7.82 8.41 6.20
CA ALA A 37 7.84 9.81 6.59
C ALA A 37 9.15 10.22 7.29
N GLN A 38 9.75 9.30 8.08
CA GLN A 38 11.03 9.53 8.76
C GLN A 38 12.23 9.53 7.78
N VAL A 39 12.20 8.67 6.79
CA VAL A 39 13.30 8.50 5.82
C VAL A 39 12.99 9.14 4.46
N TRP A 40 12.02 10.05 4.41
CA TRP A 40 11.53 10.60 3.14
C TRP A 40 12.62 11.30 2.34
N GLU A 41 13.51 12.01 2.96
CA GLU A 41 14.60 12.72 2.29
C GLU A 41 15.51 11.76 1.52
N GLU A 42 15.79 10.58 2.08
CA GLU A 42 16.55 9.51 1.41
C GLU A 42 15.80 8.99 0.18
N LEU A 43 14.48 8.75 0.31
CA LEU A 43 13.65 8.22 -0.75
C LEU A 43 13.33 9.25 -1.85
N GLU A 44 13.09 10.50 -1.48
CA GLU A 44 12.76 11.58 -2.42
C GLU A 44 13.92 11.87 -3.37
N GLY A 45 15.16 11.75 -2.91
CA GLY A 45 16.37 11.90 -3.72
C GLY A 45 16.49 10.89 -4.87
N ILE A 46 15.74 9.78 -4.81
CA ILE A 46 15.71 8.77 -5.88
C ILE A 46 14.65 9.17 -6.91
N LEU A 47 15.07 9.76 -8.03
CA LEU A 47 14.17 10.30 -9.04
C LEU A 47 13.37 9.23 -9.78
N GLU A 48 13.96 8.05 -10.03
CA GLU A 48 13.29 6.95 -10.72
C GLU A 48 12.32 6.22 -9.79
N ALA A 49 11.02 6.24 -10.10
CA ALA A 49 9.97 5.66 -9.27
C ALA A 49 10.19 4.17 -8.96
N LYS A 50 10.69 3.39 -9.92
CA LYS A 50 10.98 1.95 -9.73
C LYS A 50 12.13 1.74 -8.74
N LYS A 51 13.19 2.53 -8.83
CA LYS A 51 14.32 2.45 -7.89
C LYS A 51 13.90 2.89 -6.50
N ARG A 52 13.13 3.99 -6.39
CA ARG A 52 12.55 4.43 -5.11
C ARG A 52 11.70 3.35 -4.46
N PHE A 53 10.85 2.68 -5.23
CA PHE A 53 10.06 1.56 -4.73
C PHE A 53 10.92 0.39 -4.23
N ASN A 54 11.95 0.01 -5.00
CA ASN A 54 12.86 -1.07 -4.60
C ASN A 54 13.63 -0.71 -3.33
N GLU A 55 14.10 0.53 -3.20
CA GLU A 55 14.76 0.98 -1.97
C GLU A 55 13.82 0.96 -0.78
N ALA A 56 12.59 1.44 -0.95
CA ALA A 56 11.56 1.36 0.08
C ALA A 56 11.28 -0.10 0.52
N GLU A 57 11.28 -1.06 -0.41
CA GLU A 57 11.16 -2.49 -0.09
C GLU A 57 12.41 -3.02 0.64
N HIS A 58 13.63 -2.61 0.24
CA HIS A 58 14.88 -2.99 0.90
C HIS A 58 14.94 -2.54 2.37
N LEU A 59 14.38 -1.38 2.69
CA LEU A 59 14.35 -0.88 4.07
C LEU A 59 13.56 -1.76 5.03
N ILE A 60 12.58 -2.52 4.53
CA ILE A 60 11.59 -3.23 5.35
C ILE A 60 11.59 -4.75 5.16
N HIS A 61 12.23 -5.27 4.12
CA HIS A 61 12.19 -6.69 3.79
C HIS A 61 13.58 -7.31 3.77
N THR A 62 13.77 -8.30 4.66
CA THR A 62 15.02 -9.06 4.75
C THR A 62 15.02 -10.19 3.73
N THR A 63 16.11 -10.29 2.99
CA THR A 63 16.38 -11.38 2.05
C THR A 63 17.77 -11.94 2.31
N LYS A 64 18.16 -12.99 1.57
CA LYS A 64 19.54 -13.54 1.64
C LYS A 64 20.62 -12.51 1.33
N LYS A 65 20.29 -11.45 0.57
CA LYS A 65 21.23 -10.41 0.09
C LYS A 65 21.02 -9.04 0.74
N ASN A 66 19.95 -8.89 1.53
CA ASN A 66 19.56 -7.62 2.12
C ASN A 66 19.09 -7.81 3.54
N GLN A 67 19.66 -7.07 4.48
CA GLN A 67 19.17 -6.96 5.85
C GLN A 67 18.28 -5.74 5.97
N ALA A 68 17.01 -5.93 6.32
CA ALA A 68 16.07 -4.84 6.53
C ALA A 68 16.52 -3.93 7.69
N ARG A 69 16.31 -2.62 7.52
CA ARG A 69 16.55 -1.61 8.55
C ARG A 69 15.43 -1.55 9.60
N PHE A 70 14.21 -1.92 9.19
CA PHE A 70 13.01 -1.87 10.03
C PHE A 70 12.40 -3.26 10.21
N ASP A 71 11.65 -3.43 11.28
CA ASP A 71 11.10 -4.72 11.75
C ASP A 71 9.77 -5.15 11.11
N PHE A 72 9.48 -4.68 9.88
CA PHE A 72 8.23 -4.98 9.19
C PHE A 72 7.95 -6.49 9.07
N ASP A 73 8.93 -7.29 8.67
CA ASP A 73 8.79 -8.75 8.52
C ASP A 73 8.53 -9.46 9.86
N ILE A 74 8.93 -8.85 10.98
CA ILE A 74 8.65 -9.35 12.32
C ILE A 74 7.21 -9.05 12.71
N ARG A 75 6.73 -7.84 12.39
CA ARG A 75 5.36 -7.39 12.72
C ARG A 75 4.30 -8.04 11.84
N PHE A 76 4.60 -8.23 10.57
CA PHE A 76 3.68 -8.76 9.56
C PHE A 76 4.24 -10.06 8.99
N GLN A 77 4.37 -11.07 9.88
CA GLN A 77 4.98 -12.36 9.54
C GLN A 77 4.31 -13.01 8.35
N LYS A 78 5.12 -13.52 7.42
CA LYS A 78 4.66 -14.22 6.19
C LYS A 78 3.69 -13.41 5.32
N MET A 79 3.67 -12.09 5.46
CA MET A 79 2.82 -11.26 4.59
C MET A 79 3.14 -11.52 3.12
N PRO A 80 2.14 -11.90 2.30
CA PRO A 80 2.36 -12.18 0.89
C PRO A 80 2.98 -10.98 0.16
N SER A 81 3.93 -11.25 -0.74
CA SER A 81 4.67 -10.20 -1.45
C SER A 81 3.76 -9.21 -2.18
N TYR A 82 2.64 -9.67 -2.75
CA TYR A 82 1.69 -8.79 -3.44
C TYR A 82 0.98 -7.82 -2.47
N LEU A 83 0.61 -8.25 -1.25
CA LEU A 83 0.03 -7.36 -0.24
C LEU A 83 1.08 -6.38 0.29
N ARG A 84 2.28 -6.86 0.61
CA ARG A 84 3.40 -6.02 1.03
C ARG A 84 3.69 -4.93 -0.01
N ARG A 85 3.83 -5.31 -1.28
CA ARG A 85 4.12 -4.36 -2.36
C ARG A 85 2.98 -3.37 -2.62
N ALA A 86 1.72 -3.79 -2.48
CA ALA A 86 0.58 -2.90 -2.52
C ALA A 86 0.60 -1.89 -1.37
N ALA A 87 0.92 -2.33 -0.15
CA ALA A 87 1.04 -1.48 1.03
C ALA A 87 2.19 -0.45 0.88
N ILE A 88 3.37 -0.89 0.37
CA ILE A 88 4.50 0.01 0.07
C ILE A 88 4.08 1.11 -0.90
N GLN A 89 3.46 0.74 -2.02
CA GLN A 89 3.03 1.71 -3.02
C GLN A 89 2.01 2.70 -2.45
N HIS A 90 1.09 2.23 -1.62
CA HIS A 90 0.10 3.06 -0.96
C HIS A 90 0.76 4.05 0.00
N ALA A 91 1.66 3.56 0.86
CA ALA A 91 2.37 4.39 1.83
C ALA A 91 3.25 5.46 1.17
N LEU A 92 4.02 5.08 0.14
CA LEU A 92 4.83 6.04 -0.62
C LEU A 92 3.97 7.14 -1.25
N GLY A 93 2.83 6.79 -1.83
CA GLY A 93 1.87 7.77 -2.39
C GLY A 93 1.32 8.71 -1.33
N SER A 94 0.97 8.20 -0.15
CA SER A 94 0.44 8.99 0.96
C SER A 94 1.47 9.98 1.51
N VAL A 95 2.72 9.54 1.71
CA VAL A 95 3.80 10.41 2.20
C VAL A 95 4.16 11.46 1.15
N SER A 96 4.32 11.08 -0.12
CA SER A 96 4.59 12.01 -1.21
C SER A 96 3.54 13.11 -1.32
N SER A 97 2.26 12.73 -1.30
CA SER A 97 1.14 13.68 -1.33
C SER A 97 1.14 14.61 -0.12
N TYR A 98 1.40 14.08 1.06
CA TYR A 98 1.51 14.89 2.29
C TYR A 98 2.65 15.92 2.19
N LYS A 99 3.85 15.49 1.80
CA LYS A 99 5.03 16.37 1.66
C LYS A 99 4.80 17.48 0.63
N THR A 100 4.17 17.15 -0.50
CA THR A 100 3.80 18.15 -1.52
C THR A 100 2.83 19.18 -0.95
N ARG A 101 1.79 18.77 -0.24
CA ARG A 101 0.83 19.69 0.39
C ARG A 101 1.46 20.53 1.48
N LEU A 102 2.38 19.95 2.27
CA LEU A 102 3.10 20.66 3.32
C LEU A 102 3.98 21.77 2.70
N GLY A 103 4.74 21.47 1.66
CA GLY A 103 5.57 22.45 0.95
C GLY A 103 4.74 23.57 0.30
N LEU A 104 3.56 23.26 -0.23
CA LEU A 104 2.61 24.27 -0.72
C LEU A 104 2.11 25.16 0.42
N TRP A 105 1.71 24.59 1.53
CA TRP A 105 1.23 25.32 2.70
C TRP A 105 2.29 26.28 3.25
N GLU A 106 3.54 25.85 3.32
CA GLU A 106 4.67 26.71 3.72
C GLU A 106 4.89 27.88 2.75
N LYS A 107 4.81 27.62 1.43
CA LYS A 107 4.96 28.65 0.39
C LYS A 107 3.83 29.67 0.36
N THR A 108 2.62 29.27 0.71
CA THR A 108 1.43 30.17 0.72
C THR A 108 1.31 31.00 1.98
N GLY A 109 2.31 30.97 2.86
CA GLY A 109 2.35 31.75 4.10
C GLY A 109 1.41 31.22 5.19
N GLN A 110 1.11 29.93 5.17
CA GLN A 110 0.38 29.23 6.23
C GLN A 110 -1.07 29.75 6.47
N ARG A 111 -1.72 30.22 5.40
CA ARG A 111 -3.06 30.82 5.46
C ARG A 111 -4.18 29.84 5.80
N GLU A 112 -3.96 28.56 5.56
CA GLU A 112 -4.90 27.48 5.82
C GLU A 112 -4.42 26.59 6.97
N SER A 113 -5.24 25.62 7.39
CA SER A 113 -4.83 24.65 8.39
C SER A 113 -3.68 23.80 7.89
N LYS A 114 -2.69 23.56 8.73
CA LYS A 114 -1.53 22.72 8.38
C LYS A 114 -1.97 21.33 7.92
N PRO A 115 -1.47 20.85 6.78
CA PRO A 115 -1.77 19.50 6.31
C PRO A 115 -1.41 18.44 7.36
N LYS A 116 -2.27 17.43 7.49
CA LYS A 116 -2.02 16.27 8.36
C LYS A 116 -1.71 15.06 7.49
N LEU A 117 -0.80 14.23 7.99
CA LEU A 117 -0.55 12.92 7.42
C LEU A 117 -1.66 11.98 7.91
N VAL A 118 -2.68 11.79 7.07
CA VAL A 118 -3.82 10.92 7.36
C VAL A 118 -3.68 9.65 6.54
N TYR A 119 -3.77 8.49 7.18
CA TYR A 119 -3.65 7.18 6.58
C TYR A 119 -4.72 6.19 7.07
N GLU A 120 -5.78 6.72 7.68
CA GLU A 120 -6.93 5.93 8.12
C GLU A 120 -7.84 5.54 6.95
N ASN A 121 -8.47 4.37 7.06
CA ASN A 121 -9.49 3.88 6.13
C ASN A 121 -9.07 3.70 4.66
N HIS A 122 -7.82 3.37 4.42
CA HIS A 122 -7.38 3.05 3.06
C HIS A 122 -8.06 1.80 2.50
N ALA A 123 -8.48 1.90 1.24
CA ALA A 123 -8.96 0.74 0.49
C ALA A 123 -7.79 -0.20 0.16
N MET A 124 -7.95 -1.49 0.39
CA MET A 124 -6.97 -2.48 -0.01
C MET A 124 -6.93 -2.60 -1.53
N ARG A 125 -5.73 -2.53 -2.11
CA ARG A 125 -5.52 -2.75 -3.54
C ARG A 125 -5.35 -4.23 -3.82
N VAL A 126 -6.06 -4.72 -4.81
CA VAL A 126 -6.02 -6.10 -5.25
C VAL A 126 -5.48 -6.16 -6.67
N PHE A 127 -4.48 -7.02 -6.90
CA PHE A 127 -3.89 -7.19 -8.20
C PHE A 127 -4.50 -8.39 -8.93
N TYR A 128 -4.95 -8.15 -10.17
CA TYR A 128 -5.35 -9.18 -11.12
C TYR A 128 -4.13 -10.03 -11.55
N ARG A 129 -4.33 -11.05 -12.33
CA ARG A 129 -3.37 -12.04 -12.85
C ARG A 129 -3.21 -13.28 -11.97
N ASP A 130 -4.32 -13.82 -11.46
CA ASP A 130 -4.37 -15.07 -10.70
C ASP A 130 -3.53 -15.07 -9.40
N VAL A 131 -3.02 -13.90 -8.97
CA VAL A 131 -2.22 -13.78 -7.75
C VAL A 131 -3.10 -13.47 -6.54
N MET A 132 -3.93 -12.44 -6.62
CA MET A 132 -4.86 -12.03 -5.54
C MET A 132 -6.32 -12.16 -5.95
N TYR A 133 -6.61 -11.87 -7.20
CA TYR A 133 -7.95 -11.79 -7.74
C TYR A 133 -8.04 -12.60 -9.03
N ARG A 134 -9.08 -13.40 -9.13
CA ARG A 134 -9.39 -14.20 -10.32
C ARG A 134 -10.88 -14.17 -10.57
N GLU A 135 -11.29 -13.92 -11.80
CA GLU A 135 -12.65 -14.10 -12.30
C GLU A 135 -12.80 -15.48 -12.91
N ASP A 136 -13.96 -16.11 -12.71
CA ASP A 136 -14.29 -17.35 -13.40
C ASP A 136 -14.68 -17.03 -14.85
N LYS A 137 -13.93 -17.60 -15.80
CA LYS A 137 -14.12 -17.37 -17.24
C LYS A 137 -15.23 -18.24 -17.84
N GLU A 138 -15.75 -19.22 -17.10
CA GLU A 138 -16.72 -20.19 -17.59
C GLU A 138 -18.18 -19.78 -17.33
N GLY A 139 -18.48 -18.49 -17.16
CA GLY A 139 -19.85 -17.98 -17.05
C GLY A 139 -20.53 -18.18 -15.70
N LYS A 140 -19.75 -18.52 -14.68
CA LYS A 140 -20.20 -18.40 -13.29
C LYS A 140 -19.82 -17.01 -12.82
N ASP A 141 -20.78 -16.19 -12.45
CA ASP A 141 -20.59 -14.84 -11.90
C ASP A 141 -19.84 -14.87 -10.55
N ALA A 142 -18.66 -15.48 -10.52
CA ALA A 142 -17.86 -15.69 -9.33
C ALA A 142 -16.48 -15.04 -9.47
N ALA A 143 -16.08 -14.33 -8.43
CA ALA A 143 -14.73 -13.79 -8.27
C ALA A 143 -14.09 -14.42 -7.04
N TYR A 144 -12.81 -14.75 -7.17
CA TYR A 144 -12.00 -15.34 -6.10
C TYR A 144 -10.94 -14.35 -5.65
N LEU A 145 -10.86 -14.14 -4.33
CA LEU A 145 -9.91 -13.27 -3.70
C LEU A 145 -9.04 -14.07 -2.71
N LYS A 146 -7.72 -13.97 -2.84
CA LYS A 146 -6.82 -14.51 -1.82
C LYS A 146 -6.78 -13.59 -0.61
N LEU A 147 -7.02 -14.16 0.55
CA LEU A 147 -6.99 -13.47 1.83
C LEU A 147 -5.71 -13.82 2.61
N TYR A 148 -5.41 -12.97 3.58
CA TYR A 148 -4.31 -13.15 4.51
C TYR A 148 -4.79 -12.74 5.90
N ASP A 149 -4.64 -13.63 6.88
CA ASP A 149 -5.16 -13.47 8.24
C ASP A 149 -4.12 -13.00 9.26
N GLY A 150 -2.88 -12.80 8.82
CA GLY A 150 -1.79 -12.33 9.68
C GLY A 150 -0.87 -13.44 10.19
N HIS A 151 -1.04 -14.70 9.73
CA HIS A 151 -0.24 -15.86 10.15
C HIS A 151 0.41 -16.62 9.00
#